data_c9f51737d6379a7a04819cf773cc2a74
#
_entry.id   c9f51737d6379a7a04819cf773cc2a74
#
_cell.length_a   1.000
_cell.length_b   1.000
_cell.length_c   1.000
_cell.angle_alpha   90.00
_cell.angle_beta   90.00
_cell.angle_gamma   90.00
#
_symmetry.space_group_name_H-M   'P 1'
#
loop_
_entity.id
_entity.type
_entity.pdbx_description
1 polymer ?
#
loop_
_entity_poly.entity_id
_entity_poly.type
_entity_poly.pdbx_seq_one_letter_code
_entity_poly.pdbx_strand_id
1 'polypeptide(L)'
;MAAHSYHFVTRWRVRGTVEEVGQIIGDADSLAAWWPSVYLDVSELAPGDEHGVGKVIELHTKGWLPYTLRWRFRVSEVRPPGHIRLEAEGDFVGRGIWTLAQDGPWTDLTYDWQIHAEKPLLRRLSWLLKPIFAANHHWAMARGEESLDLELARRRAATPAERDVIAPPPGPSTMPAGPLLGLAAGIALIVLAIRRRGASR
;
A
#
# COMPACT_ATOMS: atom_id res chain seq x y z
N MET A 1 22.63 4.63 -1.67
CA MET A 1 21.20 4.54 -2.00
C MET A 1 20.68 5.96 -2.19
N ALA A 2 19.88 6.23 -3.24
CA ALA A 2 19.35 7.57 -3.48
C ALA A 2 18.42 8.00 -2.33
N ALA A 3 18.40 9.30 -2.01
CA ALA A 3 17.67 9.83 -0.84
C ALA A 3 16.15 9.56 -0.86
N HIS A 4 15.59 9.23 -2.03
CA HIS A 4 14.15 9.01 -2.27
C HIS A 4 13.78 7.57 -2.59
N SER A 5 14.71 6.63 -2.36
CA SER A 5 14.46 5.19 -2.50
C SER A 5 13.93 4.61 -1.20
N TYR A 6 12.92 3.77 -1.33
CA TYR A 6 12.30 3.03 -0.25
C TYR A 6 12.31 1.55 -0.59
N HIS A 7 12.59 0.73 0.40
CA HIS A 7 12.46 -0.71 0.32
C HIS A 7 11.74 -1.19 1.58
N PHE A 8 10.56 -1.75 1.38
CA PHE A 8 9.73 -2.29 2.43
C PHE A 8 9.51 -3.78 2.19
N VAL A 9 9.68 -4.57 3.22
CA VAL A 9 9.29 -5.98 3.24
C VAL A 9 8.21 -6.13 4.30
N THR A 10 6.98 -6.32 3.86
CA THR A 10 5.82 -6.52 4.73
C THR A 10 5.48 -8.00 4.77
N ARG A 11 5.12 -8.49 5.95
CA ARG A 11 4.65 -9.86 6.14
C ARG A 11 3.27 -9.84 6.76
N TRP A 12 2.38 -10.62 6.17
CA TRP A 12 1.03 -10.88 6.67
C TRP A 12 0.87 -12.37 6.92
N ARG A 13 -0.02 -12.72 7.82
CA ARG A 13 -0.40 -14.11 8.09
C ARG A 13 -1.91 -14.21 8.27
N VAL A 14 -2.59 -14.80 7.32
CA VAL A 14 -4.04 -14.91 7.29
C VAL A 14 -4.49 -16.36 7.29
N ARG A 15 -5.65 -16.64 7.89
CA ARG A 15 -6.19 -17.99 7.94
C ARG A 15 -6.95 -18.30 6.65
N GLY A 16 -6.33 -19.08 5.76
CA GLY A 16 -6.90 -19.45 4.46
C GLY A 16 -5.93 -20.25 3.64
N THR A 17 -6.39 -20.72 2.48
CA THR A 17 -5.52 -21.38 1.52
C THR A 17 -4.82 -20.34 0.63
N VAL A 18 -3.68 -20.71 0.05
CA VAL A 18 -2.97 -19.87 -0.90
C VAL A 18 -3.84 -19.50 -2.10
N GLU A 19 -4.73 -20.41 -2.52
CA GLU A 19 -5.67 -20.19 -3.61
C GLU A 19 -6.71 -19.11 -3.28
N GLU A 20 -7.35 -19.19 -2.08
CA GLU A 20 -8.33 -18.20 -1.63
C GLU A 20 -7.69 -16.81 -1.52
N VAL A 21 -6.53 -16.75 -0.89
CA VAL A 21 -5.78 -15.50 -0.69
C VAL A 21 -5.25 -14.96 -2.02
N GLY A 22 -4.69 -15.84 -2.86
CA GLY A 22 -4.17 -15.49 -4.18
C GLY A 22 -5.24 -14.93 -5.11
N GLN A 23 -6.47 -15.44 -5.04
CA GLN A 23 -7.61 -14.90 -5.79
C GLN A 23 -7.97 -13.47 -5.35
N ILE A 24 -7.85 -13.14 -4.07
CA ILE A 24 -8.12 -11.76 -3.59
C ILE A 24 -7.00 -10.81 -4.00
N ILE A 25 -5.74 -11.22 -3.76
CA ILE A 25 -4.56 -10.38 -4.09
C ILE A 25 -4.43 -10.18 -5.61
N GLY A 26 -4.80 -11.20 -6.42
CA GLY A 26 -4.76 -11.13 -7.88
C GLY A 26 -5.90 -10.34 -8.50
N ASP A 27 -7.00 -10.13 -7.76
CA ASP A 27 -8.18 -9.38 -8.19
C ASP A 27 -7.97 -7.87 -7.93
N ALA A 28 -7.12 -7.27 -8.77
CA ALA A 28 -6.74 -5.87 -8.62
C ALA A 28 -7.91 -4.89 -8.80
N ASP A 29 -8.94 -5.27 -9.57
CA ASP A 29 -10.11 -4.43 -9.82
C ASP A 29 -10.95 -4.23 -8.56
N SER A 30 -10.92 -5.19 -7.64
CA SER A 30 -11.67 -5.14 -6.38
C SER A 30 -10.93 -4.41 -5.23
N LEU A 31 -9.71 -3.92 -5.45
CA LEU A 31 -8.90 -3.28 -4.40
C LEU A 31 -9.63 -2.15 -3.65
N ALA A 32 -10.37 -1.29 -4.36
CA ALA A 32 -11.14 -0.22 -3.72
C ALA A 32 -12.32 -0.75 -2.88
N ALA A 33 -12.81 -1.94 -3.17
CA ALA A 33 -13.91 -2.55 -2.44
C ALA A 33 -13.44 -3.23 -1.15
N TRP A 34 -12.35 -3.99 -1.21
CA TRP A 34 -11.91 -4.73 -0.03
C TRP A 34 -10.80 -4.03 0.79
N TRP A 35 -10.07 -3.07 0.19
CA TRP A 35 -9.05 -2.28 0.89
C TRP A 35 -9.28 -0.76 0.74
N PRO A 36 -10.48 -0.24 1.08
CA PRO A 36 -10.86 1.17 0.85
C PRO A 36 -10.08 2.18 1.69
N SER A 37 -9.42 1.73 2.78
CA SER A 37 -8.57 2.61 3.59
C SER A 37 -7.37 3.19 2.82
N VAL A 38 -6.96 2.52 1.74
CA VAL A 38 -5.81 2.90 0.91
C VAL A 38 -6.21 3.19 -0.53
N TYR A 39 -7.02 2.37 -1.15
CA TYR A 39 -7.43 2.50 -2.55
C TYR A 39 -8.76 3.25 -2.64
N LEU A 40 -8.68 4.52 -3.07
CA LEU A 40 -9.84 5.41 -3.20
C LEU A 40 -10.57 5.21 -4.52
N ASP A 41 -9.79 4.88 -5.57
CA ASP A 41 -10.28 4.62 -6.91
C ASP A 41 -9.32 3.68 -7.64
N VAL A 42 -9.90 2.81 -8.47
CA VAL A 42 -9.19 1.77 -9.23
C VAL A 42 -9.80 1.70 -10.63
N SER A 43 -8.98 1.80 -11.65
CA SER A 43 -9.43 1.74 -13.04
C SER A 43 -8.54 0.81 -13.85
N GLU A 44 -9.12 -0.21 -14.49
CA GLU A 44 -8.41 -1.06 -15.43
C GLU A 44 -8.15 -0.30 -16.74
N LEU A 45 -6.89 -0.22 -17.15
CA LEU A 45 -6.45 0.35 -18.43
C LEU A 45 -6.18 -0.72 -19.49
N ALA A 46 -5.79 -1.92 -19.06
CA ALA A 46 -5.59 -3.07 -19.92
C ALA A 46 -5.81 -4.38 -19.13
N PRO A 47 -6.54 -5.36 -19.65
CA PRO A 47 -6.91 -6.58 -18.92
C PRO A 47 -5.76 -7.59 -18.73
N GLY A 48 -4.70 -7.50 -19.55
CA GLY A 48 -3.65 -8.50 -19.57
C GLY A 48 -4.04 -9.76 -20.37
N ASP A 49 -3.22 -10.81 -20.25
CA ASP A 49 -3.50 -12.14 -20.81
C ASP A 49 -4.41 -12.97 -19.88
N GLU A 50 -4.64 -14.24 -20.22
CA GLU A 50 -5.47 -15.17 -19.46
C GLU A 50 -5.00 -15.45 -18.03
N HIS A 51 -3.72 -15.15 -17.73
CA HIS A 51 -3.13 -15.23 -16.42
C HIS A 51 -2.99 -13.86 -15.72
N GLY A 52 -3.43 -12.78 -16.39
CA GLY A 52 -3.33 -11.41 -15.90
C GLY A 52 -1.98 -10.75 -16.15
N VAL A 53 -1.03 -11.39 -16.83
CA VAL A 53 0.24 -10.75 -17.20
C VAL A 53 -0.02 -9.68 -18.25
N GLY A 54 0.56 -8.51 -18.06
CA GLY A 54 0.30 -7.33 -18.90
C GLY A 54 -0.88 -6.48 -18.44
N LYS A 55 -1.67 -6.94 -17.44
CA LYS A 55 -2.76 -6.14 -16.84
C LYS A 55 -2.21 -4.81 -16.33
N VAL A 56 -2.88 -3.72 -16.65
CA VAL A 56 -2.51 -2.36 -16.21
C VAL A 56 -3.67 -1.76 -15.43
N ILE A 57 -3.38 -1.36 -14.22
CA ILE A 57 -4.34 -0.73 -13.30
C ILE A 57 -3.86 0.67 -12.96
N GLU A 58 -4.71 1.67 -13.11
CA GLU A 58 -4.52 3.01 -12.58
C GLU A 58 -5.13 3.12 -11.19
N LEU A 59 -4.43 3.78 -10.28
CA LEU A 59 -4.75 3.84 -8.88
C LEU A 59 -4.75 5.26 -8.35
N HIS A 60 -5.79 5.60 -7.58
CA HIS A 60 -5.81 6.76 -6.71
C HIS A 60 -5.77 6.29 -5.27
N THR A 61 -4.66 6.54 -4.58
CA THR A 61 -4.39 5.99 -3.26
C THR A 61 -4.08 7.06 -2.22
N LYS A 62 -4.25 6.70 -0.96
CA LYS A 62 -3.82 7.49 0.20
C LYS A 62 -3.35 6.58 1.35
N GLY A 63 -2.64 7.16 2.30
CA GLY A 63 -2.49 6.64 3.65
C GLY A 63 -3.21 7.53 4.65
N TRP A 64 -2.72 7.61 5.89
CA TRP A 64 -3.24 8.54 6.90
C TRP A 64 -2.70 9.98 6.73
N LEU A 65 -1.66 10.19 5.93
CA LEU A 65 -1.14 11.51 5.62
C LEU A 65 -2.12 12.30 4.72
N PRO A 66 -2.14 13.66 4.81
CA PRO A 66 -3.12 14.50 4.14
C PRO A 66 -2.79 14.77 2.67
N TYR A 67 -2.38 13.74 1.94
CA TYR A 67 -2.18 13.81 0.50
C TYR A 67 -2.58 12.50 -0.15
N THR A 68 -2.82 12.53 -1.43
CA THR A 68 -3.11 11.36 -2.26
C THR A 68 -2.02 11.15 -3.30
N LEU A 69 -1.96 9.95 -3.83
CA LEU A 69 -1.01 9.54 -4.85
C LEU A 69 -1.78 8.98 -6.04
N ARG A 70 -1.31 9.31 -7.24
CA ARG A 70 -1.79 8.76 -8.50
C ARG A 70 -0.65 8.01 -9.17
N TRP A 71 -0.85 6.75 -9.38
CA TRP A 71 0.14 5.87 -9.98
C TRP A 71 -0.55 4.72 -10.67
N ARG A 72 0.17 3.99 -11.48
CA ARG A 72 -0.32 2.78 -12.11
C ARG A 72 0.68 1.66 -11.93
N PHE A 73 0.21 0.44 -12.02
CA PHE A 73 1.10 -0.69 -12.14
C PHE A 73 0.74 -1.54 -13.35
N ARG A 74 1.74 -2.24 -13.85
CA ARG A 74 1.64 -3.32 -14.81
C ARG A 74 2.02 -4.62 -14.13
N VAL A 75 1.20 -5.65 -14.26
CA VAL A 75 1.57 -7.01 -13.86
C VAL A 75 2.59 -7.53 -14.85
N SER A 76 3.81 -7.82 -14.40
CA SER A 76 4.90 -8.28 -15.25
C SER A 76 5.14 -9.80 -15.16
N GLU A 77 4.67 -10.44 -14.08
CA GLU A 77 4.80 -11.88 -13.90
C GLU A 77 3.72 -12.40 -12.95
N VAL A 78 3.14 -13.55 -13.28
CA VAL A 78 2.23 -14.31 -12.41
C VAL A 78 2.64 -15.78 -12.44
N ARG A 79 2.83 -16.36 -11.26
CA ARG A 79 2.98 -17.82 -11.07
C ARG A 79 1.97 -18.26 -10.03
N PRO A 80 0.78 -18.74 -10.46
CA PRO A 80 -0.24 -19.20 -9.53
C PRO A 80 0.26 -20.37 -8.66
N PRO A 81 -0.25 -20.50 -7.43
CA PRO A 81 -1.22 -19.62 -6.79
C PRO A 81 -0.59 -18.46 -6.01
N GLY A 82 0.73 -18.39 -5.90
CA GLY A 82 1.37 -17.62 -4.85
C GLY A 82 2.44 -16.61 -5.26
N HIS A 83 2.56 -16.21 -6.56
CA HIS A 83 3.55 -15.22 -6.95
C HIS A 83 3.00 -14.22 -7.97
N ILE A 84 3.08 -12.94 -7.64
CA ILE A 84 2.68 -11.83 -8.52
C ILE A 84 3.74 -10.75 -8.46
N ARG A 85 4.30 -10.37 -9.61
CA ARG A 85 5.22 -9.24 -9.74
C ARG A 85 4.55 -8.13 -10.53
N LEU A 86 4.72 -6.91 -10.04
CA LEU A 86 4.21 -5.71 -10.67
C LEU A 86 5.31 -4.63 -10.80
N GLU A 87 5.17 -3.80 -11.82
CA GLU A 87 6.00 -2.63 -12.07
C GLU A 87 5.14 -1.37 -11.94
N ALA A 88 5.61 -0.42 -11.12
CA ALA A 88 4.89 0.81 -10.79
C ALA A 88 5.43 2.00 -11.55
N GLU A 89 4.54 2.89 -11.99
CA GLU A 89 4.83 4.16 -12.65
C GLU A 89 3.91 5.28 -12.13
N GLY A 90 4.38 6.53 -12.17
CA GLY A 90 3.65 7.71 -11.73
C GLY A 90 4.24 8.32 -10.47
N ASP A 91 3.43 8.63 -9.45
CA ASP A 91 3.92 9.19 -8.18
C ASP A 91 4.88 8.23 -7.45
N PHE A 92 4.78 6.91 -7.74
CA PHE A 92 5.75 5.87 -7.41
C PHE A 92 6.32 5.25 -8.68
N VAL A 93 7.62 4.99 -8.69
CA VAL A 93 8.30 4.24 -9.74
C VAL A 93 9.10 3.13 -9.10
N GLY A 94 8.92 1.89 -9.57
CA GLY A 94 9.62 0.75 -9.01
C GLY A 94 8.90 -0.57 -9.23
N ARG A 95 9.03 -1.48 -8.26
CA ARG A 95 8.46 -2.83 -8.37
C ARG A 95 7.89 -3.32 -7.06
N GLY A 96 6.87 -4.17 -7.16
CA GLY A 96 6.31 -4.94 -6.06
C GLY A 96 6.29 -6.42 -6.37
N ILE A 97 6.54 -7.26 -5.36
CA ILE A 97 6.47 -8.71 -5.49
C ILE A 97 5.66 -9.24 -4.31
N TRP A 98 4.54 -9.86 -4.61
CA TRP A 98 3.80 -10.70 -3.67
C TRP A 98 4.28 -12.13 -3.76
N THR A 99 4.55 -12.74 -2.62
CA THR A 99 4.85 -14.16 -2.49
C THR A 99 3.99 -14.73 -1.38
N LEU A 100 3.25 -15.81 -1.68
CA LEU A 100 2.34 -16.50 -0.78
C LEU A 100 2.86 -17.92 -0.56
N ALA A 101 2.83 -18.39 0.68
CA ALA A 101 3.25 -19.74 1.06
C ALA A 101 2.25 -20.35 2.05
N GLN A 102 1.85 -21.61 1.83
CA GLN A 102 0.97 -22.31 2.73
C GLN A 102 1.73 -22.81 3.95
N ASP A 103 1.18 -22.56 5.15
CA ASP A 103 1.67 -23.12 6.41
C ASP A 103 0.49 -23.66 7.24
N GLY A 104 0.18 -24.93 7.05
CA GLY A 104 -0.99 -25.57 7.66
C GLY A 104 -2.30 -24.85 7.29
N PRO A 105 -3.10 -24.35 8.27
CA PRO A 105 -4.34 -23.61 8.00
C PRO A 105 -4.11 -22.14 7.67
N TRP A 106 -2.86 -21.67 7.56
CA TRP A 106 -2.48 -20.29 7.35
C TRP A 106 -1.77 -20.11 6.01
N THR A 107 -1.93 -18.91 5.45
CA THR A 107 -1.12 -18.44 4.34
C THR A 107 -0.22 -17.32 4.86
N ASP A 108 1.08 -17.49 4.71
CA ASP A 108 2.07 -16.45 4.92
C ASP A 108 2.27 -15.65 3.63
N LEU A 109 2.07 -14.34 3.68
CA LEU A 109 2.29 -13.44 2.56
C LEU A 109 3.52 -12.59 2.83
N THR A 110 4.34 -12.41 1.80
CA THR A 110 5.41 -11.42 1.81
C THR A 110 5.21 -10.46 0.64
N TYR A 111 5.24 -9.15 0.94
CA TYR A 111 5.25 -8.10 -0.07
C TYR A 111 6.59 -7.37 -0.05
N ASP A 112 7.40 -7.58 -1.08
CA ASP A 112 8.66 -6.86 -1.31
C ASP A 112 8.34 -5.65 -2.21
N TRP A 113 8.42 -4.44 -1.64
CA TRP A 113 8.08 -3.19 -2.29
C TRP A 113 9.30 -2.27 -2.39
N GLN A 114 9.84 -2.12 -3.61
CA GLN A 114 11.01 -1.30 -3.90
C GLN A 114 10.61 -0.16 -4.84
N ILE A 115 10.63 1.06 -4.34
CA ILE A 115 10.15 2.23 -5.06
C ILE A 115 11.05 3.46 -4.88
N HIS A 116 10.89 4.36 -5.84
CA HIS A 116 11.33 5.75 -5.77
C HIS A 116 10.10 6.65 -5.76
N ALA A 117 10.09 7.66 -4.89
CA ALA A 117 9.02 8.67 -4.87
C ALA A 117 9.36 9.79 -5.84
N GLU A 118 8.53 9.94 -6.89
CA GLU A 118 8.73 10.95 -7.93
C GLU A 118 7.94 12.24 -7.67
N LYS A 119 6.92 12.21 -6.81
CA LYS A 119 6.18 13.42 -6.42
C LYS A 119 7.13 14.47 -5.85
N PRO A 120 7.20 15.70 -6.40
CA PRO A 120 8.22 16.69 -6.04
C PRO A 120 8.32 17.00 -4.55
N LEU A 121 7.18 17.05 -3.84
CA LEU A 121 7.12 17.25 -2.39
C LEU A 121 7.80 16.07 -1.65
N LEU A 122 7.46 14.84 -2.00
CA LEU A 122 8.04 13.63 -1.39
C LEU A 122 9.53 13.54 -1.68
N ARG A 123 9.94 13.85 -2.91
CA ARG A 123 11.34 13.83 -3.32
C ARG A 123 12.21 14.83 -2.56
N ARG A 124 11.73 16.06 -2.35
CA ARG A 124 12.47 17.11 -1.64
C ARG A 124 12.58 16.88 -0.15
N LEU A 125 11.56 16.28 0.47
CA LEU A 125 11.47 16.10 1.92
C LEU A 125 11.78 14.69 2.39
N SER A 126 12.04 13.73 1.47
CA SER A 126 12.15 12.31 1.80
C SER A 126 13.25 12.00 2.82
N TRP A 127 14.39 12.69 2.77
CA TRP A 127 15.48 12.47 3.73
C TRP A 127 15.09 12.77 5.18
N LEU A 128 14.26 13.80 5.39
CA LEU A 128 13.80 14.24 6.71
C LEU A 128 12.54 13.48 7.15
N LEU A 129 11.63 13.20 6.20
CA LEU A 129 10.32 12.61 6.46
C LEU A 129 10.28 11.08 6.26
N LYS A 130 11.42 10.47 5.96
CA LYS A 130 11.52 9.02 5.71
C LYS A 130 10.85 8.16 6.80
N PRO A 131 11.04 8.42 8.11
CA PRO A 131 10.35 7.64 9.16
C PRO A 131 8.83 7.85 9.14
N ILE A 132 8.35 9.04 8.80
CA ILE A 132 6.91 9.34 8.71
C ILE A 132 6.29 8.59 7.51
N PHE A 133 6.97 8.57 6.37
CA PHE A 133 6.52 7.82 5.19
C PHE A 133 6.56 6.31 5.43
N ALA A 134 7.56 5.82 6.16
CA ALA A 134 7.61 4.43 6.59
C ALA A 134 6.45 4.09 7.53
N ALA A 135 6.16 4.93 8.52
CA ALA A 135 5.02 4.75 9.41
C ALA A 135 3.68 4.77 8.65
N ASN A 136 3.54 5.67 7.65
CA ASN A 136 2.37 5.71 6.78
C ASN A 136 2.21 4.42 5.94
N HIS A 137 3.32 3.88 5.42
CA HIS A 137 3.31 2.60 4.72
C HIS A 137 2.91 1.44 5.64
N HIS A 138 3.52 1.34 6.82
CA HIS A 138 3.18 0.30 7.80
C HIS A 138 1.71 0.35 8.22
N TRP A 139 1.19 1.57 8.44
CA TRP A 139 -0.23 1.75 8.72
C TRP A 139 -1.11 1.24 7.56
N ALA A 140 -0.77 1.63 6.33
CA ALA A 140 -1.50 1.19 5.15
C ALA A 140 -1.53 -0.34 5.04
N MET A 141 -0.37 -0.98 5.22
CA MET A 141 -0.26 -2.44 5.15
C MET A 141 -1.01 -3.14 6.29
N ALA A 142 -1.00 -2.61 7.53
CA ALA A 142 -1.79 -3.17 8.62
C ALA A 142 -3.30 -3.10 8.35
N ARG A 143 -3.79 -2.00 7.73
CA ARG A 143 -5.18 -1.92 7.28
C ARG A 143 -5.50 -2.90 6.14
N GLY A 144 -4.52 -3.20 5.29
CA GLY A 144 -4.66 -4.20 4.24
C GLY A 144 -4.81 -5.62 4.78
N GLU A 145 -4.02 -6.00 5.76
CA GLU A 145 -4.12 -7.31 6.41
C GLU A 145 -5.50 -7.50 7.08
N GLU A 146 -5.94 -6.50 7.86
CA GLU A 146 -7.28 -6.49 8.46
C GLU A 146 -8.40 -6.60 7.41
N SER A 147 -8.28 -5.86 6.32
CA SER A 147 -9.25 -5.87 5.22
C SER A 147 -9.27 -7.20 4.48
N LEU A 148 -8.11 -7.86 4.31
CA LEU A 148 -7.99 -9.16 3.68
C LEU A 148 -8.69 -10.25 4.50
N ASP A 149 -8.51 -10.25 5.83
CA ASP A 149 -9.21 -11.19 6.71
C ASP A 149 -10.75 -11.04 6.61
N LEU A 150 -11.22 -9.78 6.58
CA LEU A 150 -12.65 -9.49 6.42
C LEU A 150 -13.17 -9.92 5.04
N GLU A 151 -12.41 -9.71 3.98
CA GLU A 151 -12.79 -10.12 2.62
C GLU A 151 -12.81 -11.65 2.48
N LEU A 152 -11.84 -12.36 3.06
CA LEU A 152 -11.86 -13.82 3.13
C LEU A 152 -13.13 -14.34 3.83
N ALA A 153 -13.49 -13.73 4.97
CA ALA A 153 -14.72 -14.08 5.66
C ALA A 153 -15.96 -13.83 4.79
N ARG A 154 -16.02 -12.71 4.05
CA ARG A 154 -17.13 -12.38 3.15
C ARG A 154 -17.24 -13.35 1.97
N ARG A 155 -16.13 -13.73 1.36
CA ARG A 155 -16.12 -14.68 0.25
C ARG A 155 -16.55 -16.09 0.68
N ARG A 156 -16.32 -16.45 1.94
CA ARG A 156 -16.73 -17.73 2.54
C ARG A 156 -18.17 -17.76 3.01
N ALA A 157 -18.80 -16.60 3.22
CA ALA A 157 -20.19 -16.53 3.66
C ALA A 157 -21.13 -17.19 2.64
N ALA A 158 -21.88 -18.20 3.06
CA ALA A 158 -22.76 -18.99 2.21
C ALA A 158 -24.05 -18.22 1.86
N THR A 159 -24.47 -17.29 2.71
CA THR A 159 -25.71 -16.52 2.56
C THR A 159 -25.46 -15.02 2.68
N PRO A 160 -26.36 -14.18 2.08
CA PRO A 160 -26.31 -12.74 2.27
C PRO A 160 -26.37 -12.34 3.76
N ALA A 161 -27.18 -13.01 4.57
CA ALA A 161 -27.32 -12.73 5.99
C ALA A 161 -26.01 -12.99 6.77
N GLU A 162 -25.28 -14.04 6.44
CA GLU A 162 -23.94 -14.28 7.01
C GLU A 162 -22.93 -13.19 6.58
N ARG A 163 -23.03 -12.72 5.35
CA ARG A 163 -22.17 -11.65 4.85
C ARG A 163 -22.46 -10.31 5.53
N ASP A 164 -23.72 -10.02 5.81
CA ASP A 164 -24.15 -8.75 6.41
C ASP A 164 -23.71 -8.58 7.86
N VAL A 165 -23.44 -9.68 8.58
CA VAL A 165 -22.92 -9.61 9.97
C VAL A 165 -21.39 -9.40 10.01
N ILE A 166 -20.67 -9.56 8.89
CA ILE A 166 -19.24 -9.30 8.82
C ILE A 166 -18.99 -7.79 8.72
N ALA A 167 -18.18 -7.25 9.64
CA ALA A 167 -17.88 -5.83 9.70
C ALA A 167 -17.34 -5.30 8.35
N PRO A 168 -17.69 -4.09 7.91
CA PRO A 168 -17.13 -3.50 6.70
C PRO A 168 -15.61 -3.30 6.85
N PRO A 169 -14.83 -3.33 5.74
CA PRO A 169 -13.42 -3.02 5.79
C PRO A 169 -13.20 -1.59 6.28
N PRO A 170 -12.09 -1.32 6.98
CA PRO A 170 -11.77 0.03 7.46
C PRO A 170 -11.73 1.04 6.32
N GLY A 171 -12.49 2.11 6.46
CA GLY A 171 -12.54 3.19 5.46
C GLY A 171 -11.31 4.10 5.49
N PRO A 172 -11.24 5.07 4.56
CA PRO A 172 -10.17 6.06 4.51
C PRO A 172 -10.11 6.89 5.80
N SER A 173 -8.91 7.11 6.32
CA SER A 173 -8.68 7.99 7.45
C SER A 173 -7.63 9.04 7.12
N THR A 174 -7.64 10.16 7.82
CA THR A 174 -6.64 11.22 7.68
C THR A 174 -6.30 11.74 9.07
N MET A 175 -5.01 11.89 9.36
CA MET A 175 -4.59 12.53 10.59
C MET A 175 -5.16 13.95 10.66
N PRO A 176 -5.72 14.39 11.80
CA PRO A 176 -6.12 15.78 12.00
C PRO A 176 -4.96 16.74 11.69
N ALA A 177 -5.26 17.89 11.09
CA ALA A 177 -4.24 18.86 10.65
C ALA A 177 -3.41 19.43 11.81
N GLY A 178 -3.96 19.51 13.02
CA GLY A 178 -3.29 20.07 14.19
C GLY A 178 -1.93 19.44 14.52
N PRO A 179 -1.82 18.13 14.69
CA PRO A 179 -0.53 17.44 14.91
C PRO A 179 0.48 17.64 13.78
N LEU A 180 0.00 17.72 12.54
CA LEU A 180 0.86 17.94 11.37
C LEU A 180 1.43 19.35 11.31
N LEU A 181 0.64 20.36 11.68
CA LEU A 181 1.11 21.75 11.81
C LEU A 181 2.14 21.89 12.92
N GLY A 182 1.93 21.23 14.06
CA GLY A 182 2.91 21.17 15.15
C GLY A 182 4.23 20.53 14.74
N LEU A 183 4.17 19.44 14.01
CA LEU A 183 5.35 18.76 13.46
C LEU A 183 6.09 19.64 12.43
N ALA A 184 5.36 20.26 11.50
CA ALA A 184 5.94 21.17 10.51
C ALA A 184 6.59 22.41 11.15
N ALA A 185 5.95 23.00 12.16
CA ALA A 185 6.50 24.11 12.93
C ALA A 185 7.77 23.71 13.71
N GLY A 186 7.78 22.53 14.35
CA GLY A 186 8.94 21.98 15.03
C GLY A 186 10.13 21.76 14.07
N ILE A 187 9.87 21.19 12.91
CA ILE A 187 10.89 21.00 11.86
C ILE A 187 11.45 22.34 11.36
N ALA A 188 10.58 23.34 11.11
CA ALA A 188 11.00 24.66 10.68
C ALA A 188 11.89 25.36 11.70
N LEU A 189 11.56 25.24 13.00
CA LEU A 189 12.37 25.78 14.11
C LEU A 189 13.74 25.10 14.19
N ILE A 190 13.81 23.78 14.04
CA ILE A 190 15.07 23.02 14.05
C ILE A 190 15.95 23.46 12.89
N VAL A 191 15.41 23.58 11.67
CA VAL A 191 16.15 24.01 10.48
C VAL A 191 16.64 25.45 10.65
N LEU A 192 15.83 26.35 11.25
CA LEU A 192 16.22 27.73 11.52
C LEU A 192 17.36 27.80 12.58
N ALA A 193 17.28 26.98 13.61
CA ALA A 193 18.33 26.89 14.64
C ALA A 193 19.66 26.40 14.09
N ILE A 194 19.63 25.39 13.22
CA ILE A 194 20.84 24.87 12.55
C ILE A 194 21.46 25.92 11.64
N ARG A 195 20.64 26.63 10.85
CA ARG A 195 21.13 27.71 9.96
C ARG A 195 21.77 28.85 10.75
N ARG A 196 21.20 29.27 11.89
CA ARG A 196 21.77 30.31 12.76
C ARG A 196 23.11 29.92 13.36
N ARG A 197 23.29 28.64 13.77
CA ARG A 197 24.56 28.13 14.29
C ARG A 197 25.66 28.00 13.22
N GLY A 198 25.29 27.78 11.96
CA GLY A 198 26.24 27.75 10.84
C GLY A 198 26.68 29.12 10.34
N ALA A 199 25.90 30.19 10.61
CA ALA A 199 26.22 31.55 10.22
C ALA A 199 27.08 32.34 11.24
N SER A 200 27.32 31.72 12.42
CA SER A 200 28.13 32.30 13.52
C SER A 200 29.51 31.66 13.66
N ARG A 201 29.96 30.96 12.62
CA ARG A 201 31.33 30.44 12.45
C ARG A 201 31.89 30.98 11.12
#